data_31b8e6db59143a6145fb3f4734a3cd2d
#
_entry.id   31b8e6db59143a6145fb3f4734a3cd2d
#
_cell.length_a   1.000
_cell.length_b   1.000
_cell.length_c   1.000
_cell.angle_alpha   90.00
_cell.angle_beta   90.00
_cell.angle_gamma   90.00
#
_symmetry.space_group_name_H-M   'P 1'
#
loop_
_entity.id
_entity.type
_entity.pdbx_description
1 polymer ?
#
loop_
_entity_poly.entity_id
_entity_poly.type
_entity_poly.pdbx_seq_one_letter_code
_entity_poly.pdbx_strand_id
1 'polypeptide(L)'
;ESREGIVVSDDIEVGTRIAFATLDAAAAAGDLELTLREISRDTHGGVPLFGLYVDCAGRGSQLYGESGVDIQAIRRRFPQLPFVGVKSAFEIGPGPKGASTHLYSGVFCLIYAPS
;
A
#
# COMPACT_ATOMS: atom_id res chain seq x y z
N GLU A 1 25.18 -33.08 1.35
CA GLU A 1 25.00 -32.24 2.56
C GLU A 1 23.81 -31.30 2.29
N SER A 2 22.72 -31.52 3.02
CA SER A 2 21.59 -30.56 2.99
C SER A 2 22.08 -29.26 3.64
N ARG A 3 22.13 -28.19 2.87
CA ARG A 3 22.37 -26.85 3.43
C ARG A 3 21.04 -26.34 3.96
N GLU A 4 20.89 -26.36 5.26
CA GLU A 4 19.79 -25.67 5.92
C GLU A 4 20.12 -24.19 5.96
N GLY A 5 19.23 -23.35 5.40
CA GLY A 5 19.46 -21.91 5.34
C GLY A 5 18.26 -21.17 4.79
N ILE A 6 18.27 -19.85 4.95
CA ILE A 6 17.27 -18.94 4.41
C ILE A 6 17.93 -18.20 3.22
N VAL A 7 17.25 -18.22 2.09
CA VAL A 7 17.67 -17.47 0.91
C VAL A 7 16.97 -16.11 0.94
N VAL A 8 17.73 -15.04 0.80
CA VAL A 8 17.24 -13.68 0.67
C VAL A 8 17.68 -13.09 -0.66
N SER A 9 16.92 -12.11 -1.17
CA SER A 9 17.19 -11.48 -2.46
C SER A 9 18.18 -10.31 -2.40
N ASP A 10 18.77 -10.08 -1.23
CA ASP A 10 19.68 -8.97 -1.00
C ASP A 10 21.04 -9.47 -0.48
N ASP A 11 22.09 -8.70 -0.72
CA ASP A 11 23.41 -8.99 -0.17
C ASP A 11 23.44 -8.54 1.30
N ILE A 12 23.61 -9.50 2.20
CA ILE A 12 23.69 -9.24 3.64
C ILE A 12 25.07 -9.63 4.18
N GLU A 13 25.62 -8.78 5.02
CA GLU A 13 26.91 -9.00 5.70
C GLU A 13 26.71 -9.54 7.11
N VAL A 14 27.76 -10.17 7.65
CA VAL A 14 27.78 -10.60 9.05
C VAL A 14 27.63 -9.39 9.97
N GLY A 15 26.66 -9.45 10.88
CA GLY A 15 26.30 -8.34 11.78
C GLY A 15 25.11 -7.51 11.31
N THR A 16 24.62 -7.72 10.10
CA THR A 16 23.35 -7.10 9.65
C THR A 16 22.19 -7.57 10.53
N ARG A 17 21.38 -6.62 11.02
CA ARG A 17 20.16 -6.95 11.76
C ARG A 17 19.07 -7.33 10.78
N ILE A 18 18.46 -8.48 11.02
CA ILE A 18 17.31 -8.99 10.26
C ILE A 18 16.09 -9.10 11.19
N ALA A 19 14.91 -8.98 10.60
CA ALA A 19 13.63 -9.24 11.25
C ALA A 19 12.77 -10.11 10.34
N PHE A 20 12.02 -11.03 10.95
CA PHE A 20 11.01 -11.79 10.23
C PHE A 20 9.68 -11.05 10.32
N ALA A 21 8.97 -10.99 9.20
CA ALA A 21 7.63 -10.44 9.13
C ALA A 21 6.71 -11.42 8.40
N THR A 22 5.44 -11.38 8.73
CA THR A 22 4.39 -12.11 8.01
C THR A 22 3.47 -11.13 7.32
N LEU A 23 2.97 -11.52 6.15
CA LEU A 23 1.88 -10.80 5.49
C LEU A 23 0.56 -11.26 6.15
N ASP A 24 -0.09 -10.35 6.85
CA ASP A 24 -1.35 -10.60 7.53
C ASP A 24 -2.47 -9.78 6.87
N ALA A 25 -3.51 -10.46 6.41
CA ALA A 25 -4.63 -9.84 5.69
C ALA A 25 -5.41 -8.84 6.56
N ALA A 26 -5.65 -9.16 7.83
CA ALA A 26 -6.39 -8.29 8.72
C ALA A 26 -5.58 -7.05 9.10
N ALA A 27 -4.29 -7.21 9.35
CA ALA A 27 -3.37 -6.10 9.59
C ALA A 27 -3.28 -5.19 8.35
N ALA A 28 -3.14 -5.75 7.16
CA ALA A 28 -3.07 -4.99 5.91
C ALA A 28 -4.36 -4.21 5.61
N ALA A 29 -5.53 -4.81 5.87
CA ALA A 29 -6.81 -4.13 5.72
C ALA A 29 -7.00 -3.02 6.76
N GLY A 30 -6.61 -3.27 8.01
CA GLY A 30 -6.68 -2.29 9.10
C GLY A 30 -5.79 -1.08 8.85
N ASP A 31 -4.58 -1.30 8.35
CA ASP A 31 -3.62 -0.25 8.01
C ASP A 31 -4.15 0.65 6.87
N LEU A 32 -4.72 0.03 5.83
CA LEU A 32 -5.39 0.78 4.77
C LEU A 32 -6.54 1.64 5.30
N GLU A 33 -7.41 1.09 6.16
CA GLU A 33 -8.52 1.85 6.74
C GLU A 33 -8.04 3.04 7.58
N LEU A 34 -6.95 2.89 8.35
CA LEU A 34 -6.33 4.00 9.09
C LEU A 34 -5.81 5.07 8.15
N THR A 35 -5.04 4.70 7.14
CA THR A 35 -4.50 5.61 6.12
C THR A 35 -5.61 6.36 5.40
N LEU A 36 -6.68 5.68 4.97
CA LEU A 36 -7.83 6.32 4.32
C LEU A 36 -8.55 7.31 5.25
N ARG A 37 -8.62 7.03 6.56
CA ARG A 37 -9.15 7.99 7.55
C ARG A 37 -8.29 9.23 7.67
N GLU A 38 -6.97 9.06 7.72
CA GLU A 38 -6.03 10.19 7.81
C GLU A 38 -6.12 11.06 6.56
N ILE A 39 -6.04 10.48 5.38
CA ILE A 39 -6.18 11.18 4.10
C ILE A 39 -7.53 11.93 4.01
N SER A 40 -8.62 11.32 4.50
CA SER A 40 -9.94 11.96 4.45
C SER A 40 -10.13 13.13 5.41
N ARG A 41 -9.28 13.26 6.43
CA ARG A 41 -9.27 14.41 7.37
C ARG A 41 -8.44 15.57 6.83
N ASP A 42 -7.42 15.24 6.05
CA ASP A 42 -6.54 16.23 5.41
C ASP A 42 -7.14 16.62 4.05
N THR A 43 -8.13 17.50 4.08
CA THR A 43 -8.87 17.90 2.88
C THR A 43 -8.16 18.95 2.04
N HIS A 44 -6.99 19.43 2.47
CA HIS A 44 -6.27 20.54 1.81
C HIS A 44 -7.19 21.71 1.42
N GLY A 45 -8.26 21.94 2.20
CA GLY A 45 -9.22 23.01 1.98
C GLY A 45 -10.25 22.77 0.86
N GLY A 46 -10.35 21.56 0.33
CA GLY A 46 -11.26 21.29 -0.78
C GLY A 46 -11.77 19.85 -0.86
N VAL A 47 -12.57 19.60 -1.89
CA VAL A 47 -13.06 18.27 -2.25
C VAL A 47 -12.17 17.71 -3.36
N PRO A 48 -11.66 16.48 -3.22
CA PRO A 48 -10.85 15.88 -4.25
C PRO A 48 -11.66 15.63 -5.52
N LEU A 49 -11.04 15.88 -6.67
CA LEU A 49 -11.64 15.69 -8.01
C LEU A 49 -11.61 14.22 -8.43
N PHE A 50 -10.48 13.55 -8.21
CA PHE A 50 -10.34 12.13 -8.48
C PHE A 50 -9.17 11.53 -7.68
N GLY A 51 -9.12 10.18 -7.66
CA GLY A 51 -8.07 9.41 -7.02
C GLY A 51 -7.30 8.54 -8.01
N LEU A 52 -6.02 8.29 -7.71
CA LEU A 52 -5.19 7.31 -8.35
C LEU A 52 -4.69 6.31 -7.31
N TYR A 53 -4.95 5.03 -7.51
CA TYR A 53 -4.51 3.97 -6.62
C TYR A 53 -3.54 3.03 -7.34
N VAL A 54 -2.30 3.00 -6.88
CA VAL A 54 -1.28 2.05 -7.34
C VAL A 54 -1.06 1.02 -6.24
N ASP A 55 -1.25 -0.23 -6.55
CA ASP A 55 -1.36 -1.31 -5.59
C ASP A 55 -0.45 -2.48 -6.02
N CYS A 56 0.28 -3.04 -5.08
CA CYS A 56 1.11 -4.20 -5.32
C CYS A 56 0.26 -5.41 -5.78
N ALA A 57 0.73 -6.11 -6.79
CA ALA A 57 0.07 -7.33 -7.27
C ALA A 57 -0.10 -8.39 -6.16
N GLY A 58 0.78 -8.38 -5.15
CA GLY A 58 0.68 -9.24 -3.98
C GLY A 58 -0.46 -8.90 -3.01
N ARG A 59 -1.10 -7.72 -3.13
CA ARG A 59 -2.26 -7.29 -2.32
C ARG A 59 -3.59 -7.69 -2.94
N GLY A 60 -3.70 -8.85 -3.52
CA GLY A 60 -4.93 -9.37 -4.11
C GLY A 60 -5.45 -10.60 -3.37
N SER A 61 -6.02 -11.52 -4.14
CA SER A 61 -6.56 -12.78 -3.62
C SER A 61 -5.52 -13.65 -2.90
N GLN A 62 -4.24 -13.48 -3.21
CA GLN A 62 -3.18 -14.19 -2.49
C GLN A 62 -3.04 -13.72 -1.04
N LEU A 63 -3.22 -12.43 -0.76
CA LEU A 63 -3.18 -11.90 0.60
C LEU A 63 -4.53 -12.04 1.30
N TYR A 64 -5.63 -11.64 0.65
CA TYR A 64 -6.94 -11.49 1.27
C TYR A 64 -7.85 -12.72 1.14
N GLY A 65 -7.50 -13.69 0.30
CA GLY A 65 -8.39 -14.79 -0.07
C GLY A 65 -9.47 -14.41 -1.10
N GLU A 66 -9.65 -13.11 -1.34
CA GLU A 66 -10.61 -12.55 -2.29
C GLU A 66 -10.03 -11.32 -3.01
N SER A 67 -10.66 -10.91 -4.11
CA SER A 67 -10.23 -9.74 -4.87
C SER A 67 -11.03 -8.49 -4.47
N GLY A 68 -10.42 -7.30 -4.68
CA GLY A 68 -11.11 -6.02 -4.55
C GLY A 68 -11.28 -5.50 -3.12
N VAL A 69 -10.65 -6.09 -2.12
CA VAL A 69 -10.74 -5.65 -0.72
C VAL A 69 -10.34 -4.17 -0.58
N ASP A 70 -9.18 -3.81 -1.11
CA ASP A 70 -8.67 -2.43 -1.05
C ASP A 70 -9.60 -1.47 -1.81
N ILE A 71 -10.07 -1.86 -2.99
CA ILE A 71 -11.01 -1.06 -3.81
C ILE A 71 -12.32 -0.80 -3.05
N GLN A 72 -12.84 -1.82 -2.36
CA GLN A 72 -14.05 -1.67 -1.57
C GLN A 72 -13.83 -0.74 -0.36
N ALA A 73 -12.67 -0.81 0.30
CA ALA A 73 -12.32 0.09 1.39
C ALA A 73 -12.26 1.56 0.89
N ILE A 74 -11.62 1.81 -0.24
CA ILE A 74 -11.56 3.14 -0.86
C ILE A 74 -12.98 3.64 -1.20
N ARG A 75 -13.83 2.81 -1.82
CA ARG A 75 -15.21 3.18 -2.17
C ARG A 75 -16.09 3.45 -0.96
N ARG A 76 -15.93 2.70 0.12
CA ARG A 76 -16.65 3.00 1.38
C ARG A 76 -16.25 4.35 1.96
N ARG A 77 -14.98 4.70 1.88
CA ARG A 77 -14.48 5.95 2.45
C ARG A 77 -14.76 7.17 1.57
N PHE A 78 -14.70 6.99 0.26
CA PHE A 78 -14.90 8.04 -0.76
C PHE A 78 -15.97 7.62 -1.76
N PRO A 79 -17.25 7.54 -1.37
CA PRO A 79 -18.31 6.93 -2.20
C PRO A 79 -18.59 7.68 -3.50
N GLN A 80 -18.32 8.99 -3.55
CA GLN A 80 -18.56 9.85 -4.73
C GLN A 80 -17.28 10.15 -5.53
N LEU A 81 -16.11 9.69 -5.06
CA LEU A 81 -14.84 9.97 -5.71
C LEU A 81 -14.64 9.03 -6.91
N PRO A 82 -14.53 9.55 -8.14
CA PRO A 82 -14.03 8.74 -9.23
C PRO A 82 -12.56 8.42 -9.00
N PHE A 83 -12.16 7.17 -9.17
CA PHE A 83 -10.77 6.79 -9.10
C PHE A 83 -10.43 5.66 -10.06
N VAL A 84 -9.18 5.61 -10.45
CA VAL A 84 -8.59 4.54 -11.23
C VAL A 84 -7.47 3.90 -10.44
N GLY A 85 -7.29 2.60 -10.61
CA GLY A 85 -6.22 1.85 -9.97
C GLY A 85 -5.50 0.94 -10.94
N VAL A 86 -4.25 0.66 -10.64
CA VAL A 86 -3.40 -0.26 -11.39
C VAL A 86 -2.62 -1.14 -10.43
N LYS A 87 -2.48 -2.42 -10.79
CA LYS A 87 -1.59 -3.35 -10.09
C LYS A 87 -0.17 -3.22 -10.61
N SER A 88 0.80 -3.18 -9.70
CA SER A 88 2.21 -3.00 -9.99
C SER A 88 3.05 -4.07 -9.28
N ALA A 89 4.29 -4.25 -9.73
CA ALA A 89 5.25 -5.11 -9.03
C ALA A 89 5.86 -4.41 -7.80
N PHE A 90 5.87 -3.09 -7.79
CA PHE A 90 6.32 -2.21 -6.70
C PHE A 90 5.64 -0.85 -6.84
N GLU A 91 5.58 -0.11 -5.75
CA GLU A 91 5.03 1.24 -5.70
C GLU A 91 6.11 2.25 -5.32
N ILE A 92 5.98 3.48 -5.81
CA ILE A 92 6.76 4.62 -5.36
C ILE A 92 5.83 5.54 -4.57
N GLY A 93 6.17 5.79 -3.32
CA GLY A 93 5.37 6.59 -2.42
C GLY A 93 6.20 7.32 -1.38
N PRO A 94 5.54 8.04 -0.47
CA PRO A 94 6.20 8.71 0.64
C PRO A 94 7.00 7.72 1.51
N GLY A 95 8.17 8.13 1.95
CA GLY A 95 9.01 7.37 2.86
C GLY A 95 9.74 8.30 3.84
N PRO A 96 10.49 7.77 4.80
CA PRO A 96 11.11 8.57 5.88
C PRO A 96 12.09 9.64 5.40
N LYS A 97 12.63 9.49 4.20
CA LYS A 97 13.64 10.39 3.60
C LYS A 97 13.18 10.99 2.27
N GLY A 98 11.87 11.05 2.01
CA GLY A 98 11.28 11.47 0.74
C GLY A 98 10.60 10.30 0.02
N ALA A 99 10.65 10.27 -1.31
CA ALA A 99 10.08 9.16 -2.06
C ALA A 99 10.91 7.88 -1.86
N SER A 100 10.25 6.76 -1.71
CA SER A 100 10.87 5.43 -1.62
C SER A 100 10.06 4.38 -2.38
N THR A 101 10.74 3.29 -2.72
CA THR A 101 10.11 2.11 -3.30
C THR A 101 9.50 1.26 -2.18
N HIS A 102 8.30 0.80 -2.39
CA HIS A 102 7.55 -0.05 -1.47
C HIS A 102 7.18 -1.36 -2.16
N LEU A 103 7.08 -2.43 -1.36
CA LEU A 103 6.59 -3.74 -1.78
C LEU A 103 5.42 -4.14 -0.87
N TYR A 104 4.47 -4.89 -1.40
CA TYR A 104 3.27 -5.34 -0.67
C TYR A 104 2.45 -4.19 -0.07
N SER A 105 2.51 -3.03 -0.68
CA SER A 105 1.86 -1.80 -0.24
C SER A 105 0.81 -1.32 -1.25
N GLY A 106 0.17 -0.19 -0.95
CA GLY A 106 -0.66 0.56 -1.87
C GLY A 106 -0.40 2.05 -1.68
N VAL A 107 -0.36 2.78 -2.78
CA VAL A 107 -0.22 4.24 -2.79
C VAL A 107 -1.51 4.84 -3.34
N PHE A 108 -2.20 5.63 -2.52
CA PHE A 108 -3.41 6.32 -2.93
C PHE A 108 -3.17 7.83 -2.99
N CYS A 109 -3.32 8.39 -4.18
CA CYS A 109 -3.16 9.81 -4.44
C CYS A 109 -4.54 10.45 -4.63
N LEU A 110 -4.80 11.56 -3.95
CA LEU A 110 -5.96 12.41 -4.19
C LEU A 110 -5.54 13.67 -4.93
N ILE A 111 -6.27 14.00 -5.98
CA ILE A 111 -6.03 15.17 -6.82
C ILE A 111 -7.13 16.18 -6.53
N TYR A 112 -6.71 17.40 -6.18
CA TYR A 112 -7.58 18.52 -5.85
C TYR A 112 -7.54 19.59 -6.95
N ALA A 113 -8.59 20.41 -7.04
CA ALA A 113 -8.55 21.61 -7.86
C ALA A 113 -7.46 22.56 -7.33
N PRO A 114 -6.78 23.33 -8.20
CA PRO A 114 -5.94 24.42 -7.75
C PRO A 114 -6.78 25.43 -6.96
N SER A 115 -6.22 25.90 -5.85
CA SER A 115 -6.80 26.99 -5.05
C SER A 115 -6.65 28.34 -5.74
#